data_71a37124346d91b280e0a193d19eda53
#
_entry.id   71a37124346d91b280e0a193d19eda53
#
_cell.length_a   1.000
_cell.length_b   1.000
_cell.length_c   1.000
_cell.angle_alpha   90.00
_cell.angle_beta   90.00
_cell.angle_gamma   90.00
#
_symmetry.space_group_name_H-M   'P 1'
#
loop_
_entity.id
_entity.type
_entity.pdbx_description
1 polymer ?
#
loop_
_entity_poly.entity_id
_entity_poly.type
_entity_poly.pdbx_seq_one_letter_code
_entity_poly.pdbx_strand_id
1 'polypeptide(L)'
;MQSTRAQIVAAVQFAPKLLDVESNLIVAQQLTFEAAGKGARIIVLPELCTGGNVFRQAYEAASCSQERDGYQTQAFTEIARRFNCHVIFGYVELKEGKLYNSAAVVGPSGLVANAQKHNLWGPDNMWAQPSEATNPIVVTPEGRIGVLVCRDAMNKYRESYKFNKPGQRFYDRGSVDTIALLTNWGDNYGYPDSSWVELVEETGSNLIVSNRVGSERDMNFKGGSAIIDRNRRIWTHGSSFDEAAVVGGVIV
;
A
#
# COMPACT_ATOMS: atom_id res chain seq x y z
N MET A 1 30.76 5.05 6.21
CA MET A 1 29.59 5.93 6.26
C MET A 1 28.88 5.79 4.92
N GLN A 2 27.73 5.10 4.87
CA GLN A 2 26.90 5.12 3.67
C GLN A 2 26.35 6.53 3.53
N SER A 3 26.60 7.16 2.39
CA SER A 3 26.02 8.47 2.05
C SER A 3 24.49 8.34 2.05
N THR A 4 23.83 8.97 3.01
CA THR A 4 22.37 9.07 3.04
C THR A 4 21.94 9.94 1.87
N ARG A 5 21.54 9.29 0.77
CA ARG A 5 21.05 9.99 -0.42
C ARG A 5 19.54 10.24 -0.25
N ALA A 6 19.14 11.50 -0.27
CA ALA A 6 17.72 11.85 -0.32
C ALA A 6 17.07 11.24 -1.56
N GLN A 7 15.96 10.55 -1.38
CA GLN A 7 15.22 9.91 -2.46
C GLN A 7 13.83 10.52 -2.56
N ILE A 8 13.33 10.67 -3.79
CA ILE A 8 11.97 11.06 -4.06
C ILE A 8 11.10 9.81 -4.04
N VAL A 9 10.07 9.84 -3.21
CA VAL A 9 9.05 8.79 -3.11
C VAL A 9 7.66 9.40 -3.30
N ALA A 10 6.67 8.59 -3.63
CA ALA A 10 5.31 9.07 -3.84
C ALA A 10 4.27 8.17 -3.16
N ALA A 11 3.26 8.80 -2.60
CA ALA A 11 1.98 8.19 -2.25
C ALA A 11 0.93 8.66 -3.25
N VAL A 12 0.27 7.75 -3.94
CA VAL A 12 -0.82 8.03 -4.87
C VAL A 12 -2.14 8.00 -4.12
N GLN A 13 -2.98 9.00 -4.36
CA GLN A 13 -4.29 9.12 -3.75
C GLN A 13 -5.35 9.30 -4.83
N PHE A 14 -6.38 8.46 -4.85
CA PHE A 14 -7.51 8.60 -5.77
C PHE A 14 -8.75 7.87 -5.26
N ALA A 15 -9.88 8.01 -5.96
CA ALA A 15 -11.15 7.36 -5.65
C ALA A 15 -11.40 6.16 -6.60
N PRO A 16 -10.97 4.95 -6.26
CA PRO A 16 -11.30 3.77 -7.06
C PRO A 16 -12.81 3.55 -7.12
N LYS A 17 -13.34 3.25 -8.30
CA LYS A 17 -14.73 2.87 -8.52
C LYS A 17 -14.92 1.39 -8.23
N LEU A 18 -15.94 1.07 -7.44
CA LEU A 18 -16.26 -0.32 -7.11
C LEU A 18 -16.58 -1.11 -8.38
N LEU A 19 -15.94 -2.29 -8.54
CA LEU A 19 -16.11 -3.25 -9.65
C LEU A 19 -15.68 -2.75 -11.04
N ASP A 20 -15.07 -1.57 -11.15
CA ASP A 20 -14.63 -1.00 -12.43
C ASP A 20 -13.10 -1.06 -12.56
N VAL A 21 -12.58 -2.28 -12.73
CA VAL A 21 -11.13 -2.53 -12.76
C VAL A 21 -10.44 -1.78 -13.88
N GLU A 22 -11.06 -1.71 -15.05
CA GLU A 22 -10.48 -1.07 -16.22
C GLU A 22 -10.26 0.44 -16.00
N SER A 23 -11.31 1.16 -15.58
CA SER A 23 -11.21 2.59 -15.29
C SER A 23 -10.24 2.88 -14.15
N ASN A 24 -10.28 2.06 -13.08
CA ASN A 24 -9.36 2.21 -11.95
C ASN A 24 -7.91 2.03 -12.37
N LEU A 25 -7.64 1.05 -13.20
CA LEU A 25 -6.28 0.78 -13.68
C LEU A 25 -5.74 1.92 -14.55
N ILE A 26 -6.58 2.50 -15.42
CA ILE A 26 -6.22 3.67 -16.24
C ILE A 26 -5.81 4.86 -15.35
N VAL A 27 -6.66 5.20 -14.35
CA VAL A 27 -6.38 6.32 -13.44
C VAL A 27 -5.12 6.03 -12.60
N ALA A 28 -5.02 4.82 -12.04
CA ALA A 28 -3.86 4.41 -11.24
C ALA A 28 -2.55 4.46 -12.04
N GLN A 29 -2.56 3.99 -13.30
CA GLN A 29 -1.39 4.07 -14.18
C GLN A 29 -1.02 5.53 -14.50
N GLN A 30 -1.99 6.38 -14.79
CA GLN A 30 -1.75 7.80 -15.09
C GLN A 30 -1.06 8.49 -13.90
N LEU A 31 -1.61 8.36 -12.69
CA LEU A 31 -1.04 8.97 -11.49
C LEU A 31 0.35 8.38 -11.15
N THR A 32 0.52 7.07 -11.36
CA THR A 32 1.82 6.41 -11.19
C THR A 32 2.86 6.94 -12.18
N PHE A 33 2.47 7.12 -13.44
CA PHE A 33 3.32 7.67 -14.48
C PHE A 33 3.75 9.11 -14.17
N GLU A 34 2.82 9.94 -13.67
CA GLU A 34 3.11 11.31 -13.24
C GLU A 34 4.10 11.33 -12.06
N ALA A 35 3.88 10.49 -11.05
CA ALA A 35 4.78 10.37 -9.91
C ALA A 35 6.20 9.93 -10.33
N ALA A 36 6.29 8.91 -11.17
CA ALA A 36 7.55 8.41 -11.72
C ALA A 36 8.26 9.47 -12.59
N GLY A 37 7.50 10.22 -13.40
CA GLY A 37 8.00 11.34 -14.21
C GLY A 37 8.58 12.50 -13.37
N LYS A 38 8.08 12.68 -12.15
CA LYS A 38 8.64 13.62 -11.15
C LYS A 38 9.85 13.06 -10.39
N GLY A 39 10.32 11.87 -10.76
CA GLY A 39 11.52 11.24 -10.22
C GLY A 39 11.29 10.31 -9.02
N ALA A 40 10.04 9.98 -8.68
CA ALA A 40 9.76 9.03 -7.60
C ALA A 40 10.30 7.64 -7.93
N ARG A 41 11.01 7.03 -6.97
CA ARG A 41 11.60 5.70 -7.09
C ARG A 41 10.82 4.61 -6.36
N ILE A 42 10.08 4.99 -5.33
CA ILE A 42 9.12 4.13 -4.64
C ILE A 42 7.76 4.82 -4.74
N ILE A 43 6.77 4.16 -5.31
CA ILE A 43 5.44 4.69 -5.54
C ILE A 43 4.42 3.74 -4.92
N VAL A 44 3.63 4.23 -3.98
CA VAL A 44 2.64 3.44 -3.25
C VAL A 44 1.24 3.89 -3.63
N LEU A 45 0.38 2.94 -4.01
CA LEU A 45 -1.03 3.14 -4.33
C LEU A 45 -1.93 2.64 -3.19
N PRO A 46 -3.22 3.01 -3.16
CA PRO A 46 -4.13 2.57 -2.11
C PRO A 46 -4.34 1.05 -2.07
N GLU A 47 -4.83 0.58 -0.94
CA GLU A 47 -5.37 -0.77 -0.77
C GLU A 47 -6.50 -1.02 -1.77
N LEU A 48 -6.55 -2.23 -2.38
CA LEU A 48 -7.60 -2.66 -3.32
C LEU A 48 -7.90 -1.64 -4.43
N CYS A 49 -6.90 -0.86 -4.82
CA CYS A 49 -7.08 0.28 -5.71
C CYS A 49 -7.56 -0.08 -7.13
N THR A 50 -7.48 -1.34 -7.51
CA THR A 50 -7.94 -1.80 -8.82
C THR A 50 -9.41 -2.22 -8.84
N GLY A 51 -9.98 -2.67 -7.72
CA GLY A 51 -11.35 -3.24 -7.69
C GLY A 51 -12.36 -2.50 -6.81
N GLY A 52 -11.91 -1.59 -5.95
CA GLY A 52 -12.72 -1.03 -4.87
C GLY A 52 -12.56 -1.80 -3.56
N ASN A 53 -13.27 -1.40 -2.51
CA ASN A 53 -13.01 -1.86 -1.14
C ASN A 53 -14.20 -2.55 -0.48
N VAL A 54 -15.43 -2.06 -0.71
CA VAL A 54 -16.62 -2.49 0.04
C VAL A 54 -17.36 -3.59 -0.72
N PHE A 55 -16.69 -4.72 -0.92
CA PHE A 55 -17.34 -5.92 -1.49
C PHE A 55 -18.27 -6.54 -0.45
N ARG A 56 -19.53 -6.78 -0.83
CA ARG A 56 -20.56 -7.39 0.03
C ARG A 56 -20.70 -8.89 -0.17
N GLN A 57 -20.14 -9.40 -1.26
CA GLN A 57 -20.21 -10.81 -1.64
C GLN A 57 -18.88 -11.26 -2.26
N ALA A 58 -18.53 -12.53 -2.07
CA ALA A 58 -17.29 -13.07 -2.62
C ALA A 58 -17.21 -13.00 -4.15
N TYR A 59 -18.35 -13.12 -4.86
CA TYR A 59 -18.34 -13.02 -6.33
C TYR A 59 -17.99 -11.61 -6.83
N GLU A 60 -18.29 -10.54 -6.05
CA GLU A 60 -17.89 -9.17 -6.41
C GLU A 60 -16.36 -9.05 -6.36
N ALA A 61 -15.74 -9.51 -5.29
CA ALA A 61 -14.27 -9.53 -5.20
C ALA A 61 -13.65 -10.42 -6.29
N ALA A 62 -14.23 -11.61 -6.53
CA ALA A 62 -13.77 -12.53 -7.55
C ALA A 62 -13.78 -11.91 -8.96
N SER A 63 -14.79 -11.08 -9.29
CA SER A 63 -14.86 -10.39 -10.59
C SER A 63 -13.73 -9.38 -10.80
N CYS A 64 -13.10 -8.89 -9.72
CA CYS A 64 -11.98 -7.97 -9.77
C CYS A 64 -10.61 -8.66 -9.58
N SER A 65 -10.62 -9.98 -9.33
CA SER A 65 -9.42 -10.72 -8.96
C SER A 65 -8.52 -11.06 -10.15
N GLN A 66 -7.26 -11.24 -9.83
CA GLN A 66 -6.27 -11.84 -10.73
C GLN A 66 -5.26 -12.67 -9.94
N GLU A 67 -4.53 -13.53 -10.64
CA GLU A 67 -3.29 -14.10 -10.10
C GLU A 67 -2.23 -13.01 -9.97
N ARG A 68 -1.23 -13.24 -9.08
CA ARG A 68 -0.25 -12.21 -8.68
C ARG A 68 0.55 -11.58 -9.84
N ASP A 69 0.76 -12.30 -10.92
CA ASP A 69 1.48 -11.86 -12.13
C ASP A 69 0.55 -11.56 -13.31
N GLY A 70 -0.74 -11.38 -13.05
CA GLY A 70 -1.76 -11.07 -14.05
C GLY A 70 -1.60 -9.68 -14.70
N TYR A 71 -2.59 -9.32 -15.52
CA TYR A 71 -2.54 -8.13 -16.37
C TYR A 71 -2.40 -6.80 -15.60
N GLN A 72 -2.96 -6.69 -14.39
CA GLN A 72 -2.82 -5.49 -13.55
C GLN A 72 -1.36 -5.31 -13.11
N THR A 73 -0.67 -6.41 -12.75
CA THR A 73 0.75 -6.40 -12.41
C THR A 73 1.61 -6.03 -13.62
N GLN A 74 1.29 -6.57 -14.78
CA GLN A 74 1.99 -6.26 -16.04
C GLN A 74 1.85 -4.79 -16.42
N ALA A 75 0.68 -4.19 -16.20
CA ALA A 75 0.42 -2.78 -16.47
C ALA A 75 1.35 -1.83 -15.68
N PHE A 76 1.64 -2.14 -14.42
CA PHE A 76 2.60 -1.37 -13.62
C PHE A 76 4.06 -1.71 -13.93
N THR A 77 4.33 -2.92 -14.43
CA THR A 77 5.69 -3.34 -14.82
C THR A 77 6.24 -2.44 -15.94
N GLU A 78 5.43 -2.02 -16.89
CA GLU A 78 5.86 -1.13 -17.97
C GLU A 78 6.33 0.23 -17.44
N ILE A 79 5.60 0.80 -16.46
CA ILE A 79 5.97 2.06 -15.82
C ILE A 79 7.26 1.88 -14.99
N ALA A 80 7.31 0.82 -14.19
CA ALA A 80 8.47 0.50 -13.36
C ALA A 80 9.75 0.35 -14.19
N ARG A 81 9.66 -0.33 -15.34
CA ARG A 81 10.78 -0.50 -16.29
C ARG A 81 11.20 0.82 -16.92
N ARG A 82 10.24 1.61 -17.40
CA ARG A 82 10.51 2.88 -18.08
C ARG A 82 11.23 3.89 -17.17
N PHE A 83 10.83 3.97 -15.91
CA PHE A 83 11.35 4.97 -14.97
C PHE A 83 12.36 4.41 -13.98
N ASN A 84 12.66 3.11 -14.04
CA ASN A 84 13.52 2.41 -13.10
C ASN A 84 13.09 2.66 -11.64
N CYS A 85 11.83 2.34 -11.32
CA CYS A 85 11.20 2.56 -10.02
C CYS A 85 10.49 1.29 -9.52
N HIS A 86 10.04 1.32 -8.27
CA HIS A 86 9.21 0.27 -7.67
C HIS A 86 7.80 0.82 -7.43
N VAL A 87 6.80 0.06 -7.86
CA VAL A 87 5.37 0.39 -7.70
C VAL A 87 4.74 -0.64 -6.77
N ILE A 88 4.08 -0.17 -5.72
CA ILE A 88 3.37 -1.01 -4.76
C ILE A 88 1.88 -0.69 -4.83
N PHE A 89 1.04 -1.65 -5.22
CA PHE A 89 -0.38 -1.42 -5.43
C PHE A 89 -1.25 -2.52 -4.82
N GLY A 90 -2.45 -2.15 -4.34
CA GLY A 90 -3.41 -3.06 -3.73
C GLY A 90 -4.40 -3.65 -4.73
N TYR A 91 -4.68 -4.96 -4.63
CA TYR A 91 -5.56 -5.68 -5.52
C TYR A 91 -6.20 -6.90 -4.85
N VAL A 92 -7.21 -7.49 -5.49
CA VAL A 92 -7.76 -8.80 -5.10
C VAL A 92 -6.93 -9.91 -5.74
N GLU A 93 -6.18 -10.66 -4.94
CA GLU A 93 -5.40 -11.80 -5.41
C GLU A 93 -6.25 -13.08 -5.43
N LEU A 94 -6.24 -13.77 -6.57
CA LEU A 94 -6.70 -15.15 -6.69
C LEU A 94 -5.51 -16.08 -6.55
N LYS A 95 -5.52 -16.95 -5.54
CA LYS A 95 -4.47 -17.94 -5.32
C LYS A 95 -5.10 -19.26 -4.88
N GLU A 96 -4.88 -20.31 -5.65
CA GLU A 96 -5.38 -21.66 -5.34
C GLU A 96 -6.89 -21.71 -5.04
N GLY A 97 -7.68 -20.97 -5.80
CA GLY A 97 -9.13 -20.87 -5.65
C GLY A 97 -9.60 -20.04 -4.46
N LYS A 98 -8.71 -19.37 -3.73
CA LYS A 98 -8.98 -18.48 -2.61
C LYS A 98 -8.69 -17.04 -2.97
N LEU A 99 -9.42 -16.12 -2.35
CA LEU A 99 -9.24 -14.68 -2.55
C LEU A 99 -8.50 -14.07 -1.35
N TYR A 100 -7.59 -13.15 -1.64
CA TYR A 100 -6.82 -12.40 -0.65
C TYR A 100 -6.84 -10.91 -0.96
N ASN A 101 -6.86 -10.09 0.08
CA ASN A 101 -6.55 -8.67 -0.02
C ASN A 101 -5.02 -8.53 -0.03
N SER A 102 -4.45 -8.17 -1.16
CA SER A 102 -3.01 -8.25 -1.41
C SER A 102 -2.42 -6.96 -1.92
N ALA A 103 -1.12 -6.80 -1.70
CA ALA A 103 -0.28 -5.75 -2.26
C ALA A 103 0.86 -6.38 -3.08
N ALA A 104 0.91 -6.06 -4.37
CA ALA A 104 2.01 -6.44 -5.25
C ALA A 104 3.12 -5.38 -5.20
N VAL A 105 4.36 -5.82 -5.18
CA VAL A 105 5.55 -5.00 -5.38
C VAL A 105 6.11 -5.30 -6.76
N VAL A 106 6.08 -4.31 -7.63
CA VAL A 106 6.52 -4.42 -9.02
C VAL A 106 7.76 -3.57 -9.22
N GLY A 107 8.80 -4.16 -9.76
CA GLY A 107 10.04 -3.48 -10.12
C GLY A 107 10.30 -3.50 -11.64
N PRO A 108 11.45 -3.01 -12.09
CA PRO A 108 11.81 -2.96 -13.52
C PRO A 108 11.80 -4.33 -14.22
N SER A 109 12.01 -5.41 -13.49
CA SER A 109 12.02 -6.80 -14.00
C SER A 109 10.66 -7.52 -13.88
N GLY A 110 9.62 -6.86 -13.37
CA GLY A 110 8.29 -7.45 -13.13
C GLY A 110 7.96 -7.56 -11.65
N LEU A 111 7.12 -8.54 -11.29
CA LEU A 111 6.73 -8.81 -9.91
C LEU A 111 7.95 -9.20 -9.07
N VAL A 112 8.21 -8.45 -7.99
CA VAL A 112 9.32 -8.68 -7.07
C VAL A 112 8.85 -9.41 -5.80
N ALA A 113 7.68 -9.00 -5.27
CA ALA A 113 7.11 -9.60 -4.08
C ALA A 113 5.59 -9.38 -4.02
N ASN A 114 4.94 -10.13 -3.14
CA ASN A 114 3.52 -9.98 -2.86
C ASN A 114 3.28 -10.13 -1.36
N ALA A 115 2.54 -9.19 -0.76
CA ALA A 115 2.12 -9.22 0.63
C ALA A 115 0.61 -9.41 0.71
N GLN A 116 0.17 -10.36 1.52
CA GLN A 116 -1.25 -10.62 1.78
C GLN A 116 -1.63 -10.03 3.14
N LYS A 117 -2.79 -9.39 3.23
CA LYS A 117 -3.31 -8.80 4.48
C LYS A 117 -3.58 -9.87 5.53
N HIS A 118 -3.11 -9.63 6.74
CA HIS A 118 -3.28 -10.54 7.86
C HIS A 118 -4.51 -10.20 8.69
N ASN A 119 -4.71 -8.91 9.00
CA ASN A 119 -5.80 -8.44 9.84
C ASN A 119 -6.96 -7.96 8.97
N LEU A 120 -7.88 -8.85 8.68
CA LEU A 120 -9.07 -8.53 7.90
C LEU A 120 -9.94 -7.50 8.63
N TRP A 121 -10.54 -6.60 7.85
CA TRP A 121 -11.46 -5.57 8.36
C TRP A 121 -12.84 -5.77 7.76
N GLY A 122 -13.90 -5.62 8.58
CA GLY A 122 -15.29 -5.54 8.16
C GLY A 122 -15.64 -6.33 6.89
N PRO A 123 -15.77 -5.64 5.74
CA PRO A 123 -16.07 -6.25 4.45
C PRO A 123 -15.10 -7.35 3.99
N ASP A 124 -13.79 -7.27 4.33
CA ASP A 124 -12.84 -8.29 3.93
C ASP A 124 -13.26 -9.69 4.41
N ASN A 125 -13.87 -9.79 5.60
CA ASN A 125 -14.30 -11.06 6.18
C ASN A 125 -15.40 -11.77 5.37
N MET A 126 -16.02 -11.08 4.40
CA MET A 126 -17.06 -11.66 3.54
C MET A 126 -16.47 -12.42 2.36
N TRP A 127 -15.18 -12.19 2.04
CA TRP A 127 -14.60 -12.71 0.80
C TRP A 127 -13.11 -13.12 0.90
N ALA A 128 -12.31 -12.46 1.73
CA ALA A 128 -10.88 -12.70 1.81
C ALA A 128 -10.48 -13.75 2.84
N GLN A 129 -9.38 -14.44 2.56
CA GLN A 129 -8.65 -15.23 3.56
C GLN A 129 -7.57 -14.37 4.23
N PRO A 130 -7.36 -14.48 5.55
CA PRO A 130 -6.21 -13.85 6.20
C PRO A 130 -4.90 -14.52 5.76
N SER A 131 -3.83 -13.73 5.69
CA SER A 131 -2.50 -14.28 5.39
C SER A 131 -1.97 -15.15 6.53
N GLU A 132 -1.29 -16.22 6.15
CA GLU A 132 -0.47 -17.05 7.05
C GLU A 132 1.03 -16.90 6.77
N ALA A 133 1.39 -16.20 5.70
CA ALA A 133 2.77 -15.99 5.28
C ALA A 133 3.40 -14.79 6.02
N THR A 134 4.71 -14.78 6.19
CA THR A 134 5.44 -13.61 6.67
C THR A 134 5.42 -12.51 5.62
N ASN A 135 5.34 -11.24 6.05
CA ASN A 135 5.44 -10.11 5.13
C ASN A 135 6.85 -10.04 4.51
N PRO A 136 6.93 -9.79 3.21
CA PRO A 136 8.21 -9.74 2.53
C PRO A 136 9.02 -8.50 2.93
N ILE A 137 10.36 -8.65 2.93
CA ILE A 137 11.31 -7.53 2.89
C ILE A 137 11.90 -7.52 1.49
N VAL A 138 11.63 -6.45 0.75
CA VAL A 138 12.11 -6.28 -0.62
C VAL A 138 13.39 -5.45 -0.62
N VAL A 139 14.49 -6.03 -1.09
CA VAL A 139 15.76 -5.33 -1.22
C VAL A 139 15.81 -4.65 -2.58
N THR A 140 15.97 -3.34 -2.57
CA THR A 140 16.03 -2.49 -3.77
C THR A 140 17.25 -1.59 -3.72
N PRO A 141 17.63 -0.92 -4.83
CA PRO A 141 18.65 0.13 -4.81
C PRO A 141 18.31 1.30 -3.86
N GLU A 142 17.03 1.48 -3.57
CA GLU A 142 16.48 2.52 -2.69
C GLU A 142 16.50 2.12 -1.20
N GLY A 143 16.88 0.89 -0.88
CA GLY A 143 16.86 0.34 0.46
C GLY A 143 15.91 -0.85 0.60
N ARG A 144 15.68 -1.27 1.84
CA ARG A 144 14.81 -2.39 2.19
C ARG A 144 13.38 -1.87 2.40
N ILE A 145 12.44 -2.39 1.62
CA ILE A 145 11.03 -2.00 1.66
C ILE A 145 10.23 -3.09 2.37
N GLY A 146 9.51 -2.71 3.41
CA GLY A 146 8.45 -3.51 4.01
C GLY A 146 7.08 -3.10 3.47
N VAL A 147 6.11 -4.01 3.45
CA VAL A 147 4.75 -3.76 2.94
C VAL A 147 3.72 -4.13 3.99
N LEU A 148 2.82 -3.21 4.30
CA LEU A 148 1.68 -3.40 5.19
C LEU A 148 0.38 -3.02 4.51
N VAL A 149 -0.70 -3.75 4.80
CA VAL A 149 -2.02 -3.46 4.26
C VAL A 149 -2.95 -3.03 5.38
N CYS A 150 -3.30 -1.75 5.38
CA CYS A 150 -4.36 -1.11 6.15
C CYS A 150 -4.30 -1.45 7.66
N ARG A 151 -5.21 -2.28 8.14
CA ARG A 151 -5.35 -2.68 9.56
C ARG A 151 -4.09 -3.34 10.14
N ASP A 152 -3.21 -3.86 9.30
CA ASP A 152 -1.94 -4.43 9.74
C ASP A 152 -1.02 -3.40 10.40
N ALA A 153 -1.20 -2.11 10.11
CA ALA A 153 -0.43 -1.02 10.71
C ALA A 153 -0.97 -0.53 12.06
N MET A 154 -2.16 -0.97 12.49
CA MET A 154 -2.75 -0.48 13.75
C MET A 154 -2.14 -1.17 14.96
N ASN A 155 -1.76 -0.40 16.01
CA ASN A 155 -1.10 -0.87 17.23
C ASN A 155 -1.72 -2.12 17.84
N LYS A 156 -3.04 -2.11 18.04
CA LYS A 156 -3.75 -3.22 18.66
C LYS A 156 -3.74 -4.52 17.85
N TYR A 157 -3.34 -4.47 16.58
CA TYR A 157 -3.27 -5.63 15.70
C TYR A 157 -1.85 -6.03 15.35
N ARG A 158 -0.85 -5.19 15.61
CA ARG A 158 0.56 -5.50 15.34
C ARG A 158 1.09 -6.68 16.18
N GLU A 159 0.45 -6.94 17.32
CA GLU A 159 0.81 -8.04 18.23
C GLU A 159 -0.17 -9.22 18.17
N SER A 160 -1.32 -9.08 17.50
CA SER A 160 -2.42 -10.05 17.59
C SER A 160 -2.46 -11.06 16.45
N TYR A 161 -1.34 -11.64 16.09
CA TYR A 161 -1.32 -12.67 15.06
C TYR A 161 -1.63 -14.06 15.57
N LYS A 162 -2.54 -14.78 14.88
CA LYS A 162 -2.76 -16.21 15.11
C LYS A 162 -1.49 -17.06 14.95
N PHE A 163 -0.53 -16.56 14.17
CA PHE A 163 0.66 -17.30 13.75
C PHE A 163 1.97 -16.72 14.30
N ASN A 164 1.95 -15.50 14.80
CA ASN A 164 3.11 -14.89 15.42
C ASN A 164 3.05 -15.10 16.94
N LYS A 165 4.18 -15.44 17.55
CA LYS A 165 4.28 -15.51 19.01
C LYS A 165 3.92 -14.13 19.59
N PRO A 166 3.31 -14.06 20.79
CA PRO A 166 3.08 -12.81 21.49
C PRO A 166 4.35 -11.95 21.50
N GLY A 167 4.23 -10.66 21.10
CA GLY A 167 5.36 -9.75 20.98
C GLY A 167 6.12 -9.79 19.64
N GLN A 168 5.74 -10.66 18.70
CA GLN A 168 6.35 -10.67 17.38
C GLN A 168 5.70 -9.58 16.50
N ARG A 169 6.54 -8.67 15.99
CA ARG A 169 6.14 -7.57 15.11
C ARG A 169 6.26 -7.97 13.65
N PHE A 170 5.59 -7.22 12.75
CA PHE A 170 5.79 -7.41 11.30
C PHE A 170 7.23 -7.17 10.89
N TYR A 171 7.81 -6.09 11.42
CA TYR A 171 9.17 -5.68 11.15
C TYR A 171 9.85 -5.26 12.45
N ASP A 172 10.97 -5.89 12.74
CA ASP A 172 11.83 -5.47 13.84
C ASP A 172 12.46 -4.11 13.55
N ARG A 173 12.81 -3.36 14.60
CA ARG A 173 13.45 -2.06 14.45
C ARG A 173 14.74 -2.18 13.62
N GLY A 174 14.79 -1.38 12.54
CA GLY A 174 15.91 -1.36 11.61
C GLY A 174 15.96 -2.53 10.63
N SER A 175 14.95 -3.41 10.58
CA SER A 175 14.89 -4.50 9.59
C SER A 175 14.56 -3.98 8.19
N VAL A 176 13.79 -2.89 8.09
CA VAL A 176 13.42 -2.20 6.84
C VAL A 176 13.77 -0.72 6.93
N ASP A 177 14.05 -0.11 5.79
CA ASP A 177 14.40 1.31 5.69
C ASP A 177 13.15 2.16 5.41
N THR A 178 12.19 1.59 4.70
CA THR A 178 10.91 2.23 4.34
C THR A 178 9.77 1.22 4.43
N ILE A 179 8.63 1.64 4.98
CA ILE A 179 7.38 0.87 4.96
C ILE A 179 6.43 1.51 3.95
N ALA A 180 5.96 0.71 3.01
CA ALA A 180 4.83 1.03 2.13
C ALA A 180 3.54 0.59 2.82
N LEU A 181 2.66 1.54 3.16
CA LEU A 181 1.38 1.29 3.80
C LEU A 181 0.24 1.65 2.86
N LEU A 182 -0.49 0.64 2.41
CA LEU A 182 -1.64 0.77 1.55
C LEU A 182 -2.89 0.78 2.42
N THR A 183 -3.73 1.81 2.31
CA THR A 183 -4.90 1.96 3.20
C THR A 183 -6.18 2.39 2.46
N ASN A 184 -7.31 2.09 3.13
CA ASN A 184 -8.65 2.63 2.84
C ASN A 184 -9.29 3.08 4.15
N TRP A 185 -8.65 4.02 4.85
CA TRP A 185 -9.15 4.52 6.13
C TRP A 185 -10.23 5.58 5.92
N GLY A 186 -11.33 5.40 6.63
CA GLY A 186 -12.49 6.26 6.55
C GLY A 186 -12.45 7.46 7.49
N ASP A 187 -13.57 8.16 7.56
CA ASP A 187 -13.76 9.43 8.25
C ASP A 187 -13.49 9.44 9.77
N ASN A 188 -13.50 8.27 10.40
CA ASN A 188 -13.40 8.14 11.86
C ASN A 188 -11.97 8.19 12.39
N TYR A 189 -10.98 8.32 11.53
CA TYR A 189 -9.57 8.38 11.91
C TYR A 189 -9.06 9.82 11.83
N GLY A 190 -8.34 10.25 12.88
CA GLY A 190 -7.62 11.52 12.88
C GLY A 190 -6.51 11.52 11.82
N TYR A 191 -6.04 12.70 11.41
CA TYR A 191 -4.96 12.81 10.44
C TYR A 191 -3.84 13.76 10.95
N PRO A 192 -2.56 13.36 10.80
CA PRO A 192 -2.12 11.98 10.55
C PRO A 192 -2.54 11.08 11.71
N ASP A 193 -2.92 9.85 11.43
CA ASP A 193 -3.29 8.92 12.49
C ASP A 193 -2.08 8.66 13.40
N SER A 194 -2.30 8.64 14.72
CA SER A 194 -1.23 8.43 15.71
C SER A 194 -0.51 7.10 15.49
N SER A 195 -1.22 6.08 15.00
CA SER A 195 -0.63 4.78 14.73
C SER A 195 0.43 4.80 13.63
N TRP A 196 0.38 5.76 12.72
CA TRP A 196 1.41 5.95 11.68
C TRP A 196 2.71 6.47 12.29
N VAL A 197 2.62 7.46 13.18
CA VAL A 197 3.79 8.01 13.88
C VAL A 197 4.39 6.96 14.82
N GLU A 198 3.54 6.23 15.53
CA GLU A 198 3.98 5.14 16.41
C GLU A 198 4.67 4.02 15.62
N LEU A 199 4.16 3.67 14.44
CA LEU A 199 4.81 2.68 13.56
C LEU A 199 6.23 3.13 13.16
N VAL A 200 6.40 4.42 12.81
CA VAL A 200 7.72 5.00 12.52
C VAL A 200 8.64 4.94 13.74
N GLU A 201 8.13 5.28 14.93
CA GLU A 201 8.91 5.20 16.18
C GLU A 201 9.36 3.79 16.52
N GLU A 202 8.47 2.82 16.37
CA GLU A 202 8.75 1.42 16.69
C GLU A 202 9.75 0.80 15.74
N THR A 203 9.59 1.03 14.44
CA THR A 203 10.42 0.39 13.42
C THR A 203 11.69 1.16 13.10
N GLY A 204 11.71 2.47 13.35
CA GLY A 204 12.78 3.38 12.94
C GLY A 204 12.86 3.55 11.41
N SER A 205 11.78 3.29 10.71
CA SER A 205 11.68 3.32 9.24
C SER A 205 11.01 4.59 8.74
N ASN A 206 11.23 4.97 7.49
CA ASN A 206 10.37 5.92 6.80
C ASN A 206 9.02 5.25 6.51
N LEU A 207 7.97 6.04 6.36
CA LEU A 207 6.62 5.54 6.07
C LEU A 207 6.02 6.30 4.88
N ILE A 208 5.56 5.55 3.88
CA ILE A 208 4.79 6.05 2.75
C ILE A 208 3.37 5.51 2.91
N VAL A 209 2.42 6.38 3.22
CA VAL A 209 1.01 6.00 3.38
C VAL A 209 0.24 6.44 2.16
N SER A 210 -0.35 5.48 1.46
CA SER A 210 -1.30 5.75 0.39
C SER A 210 -2.71 5.41 0.88
N ASN A 211 -3.58 6.42 0.94
CA ASN A 211 -4.98 6.28 1.34
C ASN A 211 -5.90 6.76 0.23
N ARG A 212 -7.02 6.07 0.03
CA ARG A 212 -8.02 6.48 -0.97
C ARG A 212 -8.83 7.69 -0.51
N VAL A 213 -9.48 8.36 -1.46
CA VAL A 213 -10.53 9.39 -1.24
C VAL A 213 -11.88 8.91 -1.77
N GLY A 214 -12.88 9.74 -1.59
CA GLY A 214 -14.23 9.57 -2.16
C GLY A 214 -15.14 8.69 -1.34
N SER A 215 -16.29 8.36 -1.90
CA SER A 215 -17.29 7.53 -1.26
C SER A 215 -17.49 6.23 -2.02
N GLU A 216 -17.78 5.16 -1.30
CA GLU A 216 -18.11 3.87 -1.89
C GLU A 216 -19.18 3.21 -1.05
N ARG A 217 -20.36 3.01 -1.64
CA ARG A 217 -21.58 2.55 -0.91
C ARG A 217 -21.88 3.47 0.28
N ASP A 218 -21.87 2.91 1.48
CA ASP A 218 -22.15 3.57 2.75
C ASP A 218 -20.90 4.07 3.48
N MET A 219 -19.75 4.06 2.82
CA MET A 219 -18.46 4.47 3.39
C MET A 219 -17.87 5.70 2.71
N ASN A 220 -17.27 6.57 3.52
CA ASN A 220 -16.51 7.72 3.08
C ASN A 220 -15.04 7.56 3.47
N PHE A 221 -14.16 7.97 2.57
CA PHE A 221 -12.71 7.88 2.71
C PHE A 221 -12.08 9.26 2.56
N LYS A 222 -11.23 9.65 3.51
CA LYS A 222 -10.73 11.02 3.62
C LYS A 222 -9.41 11.30 2.92
N GLY A 223 -8.77 10.32 2.31
CA GLY A 223 -7.44 10.54 1.79
C GLY A 223 -6.44 10.82 2.90
N GLY A 224 -5.72 11.93 2.79
CA GLY A 224 -4.66 12.28 3.75
C GLY A 224 -3.43 11.39 3.59
N SER A 225 -3.18 10.87 2.39
CA SER A 225 -1.93 10.15 2.07
C SER A 225 -0.72 10.95 2.51
N ALA A 226 0.31 10.29 3.06
CA ALA A 226 1.41 11.00 3.70
C ALA A 226 2.77 10.32 3.47
N ILE A 227 3.83 11.13 3.56
CA ILE A 227 5.20 10.66 3.65
C ILE A 227 5.76 11.16 4.97
N ILE A 228 6.17 10.22 5.83
CA ILE A 228 6.70 10.50 7.17
C ILE A 228 8.10 9.90 7.25
N ASP A 229 9.10 10.71 7.57
CA ASP A 229 10.46 10.21 7.73
C ASP A 229 10.68 9.52 9.08
N ARG A 230 11.78 8.79 9.21
CA ARG A 230 12.17 8.09 10.45
C ARG A 230 12.34 8.99 11.67
N ASN A 231 12.46 10.32 11.45
CA ASN A 231 12.49 11.34 12.52
C ASN A 231 11.11 11.93 12.82
N ARG A 232 10.04 11.32 12.27
CA ARG A 232 8.63 11.71 12.43
C ARG A 232 8.28 13.03 11.74
N ARG A 233 9.12 13.54 10.85
CA ARG A 233 8.79 14.70 10.06
C ARG A 233 7.83 14.31 8.94
N ILE A 234 6.69 14.96 8.87
CA ILE A 234 5.74 14.83 7.77
C ILE A 234 6.23 15.72 6.64
N TRP A 235 6.69 15.12 5.55
CA TRP A 235 7.21 15.84 4.39
C TRP A 235 6.10 16.40 3.51
N THR A 236 5.02 15.61 3.36
CA THR A 236 3.87 16.01 2.56
C THR A 236 2.65 15.20 2.96
N HIS A 237 1.49 15.73 2.69
CA HIS A 237 0.23 15.03 2.85
C HIS A 237 -0.75 15.45 1.75
N GLY A 238 -1.61 14.52 1.31
CA GLY A 238 -2.66 14.77 0.34
C GLY A 238 -3.83 15.54 0.96
N SER A 239 -4.56 16.28 0.12
CA SER A 239 -5.83 16.86 0.53
C SER A 239 -6.86 15.76 0.84
N SER A 240 -7.92 16.12 1.55
CA SER A 240 -8.98 15.16 1.90
C SER A 240 -9.90 14.79 0.74
N PHE A 241 -9.80 15.45 -0.42
CA PHE A 241 -10.80 15.32 -1.48
C PHE A 241 -10.22 15.11 -2.89
N ASP A 242 -8.96 15.50 -3.14
CA ASP A 242 -8.41 15.48 -4.49
C ASP A 242 -7.71 14.18 -4.83
N GLU A 243 -7.95 13.66 -6.02
CA GLU A 243 -7.14 12.63 -6.64
C GLU A 243 -5.78 13.27 -7.01
N ALA A 244 -4.72 12.76 -6.41
CA ALA A 244 -3.38 13.31 -6.63
C ALA A 244 -2.27 12.30 -6.35
N ALA A 245 -1.15 12.43 -7.07
CA ALA A 245 0.10 11.83 -6.65
C ALA A 245 0.75 12.75 -5.58
N VAL A 246 0.94 12.26 -4.38
CA VAL A 246 1.62 12.98 -3.31
C VAL A 246 3.10 12.65 -3.37
N VAL A 247 3.93 13.66 -3.62
CA VAL A 247 5.36 13.47 -3.82
C VAL A 247 6.16 14.17 -2.74
N GLY A 248 7.14 13.46 -2.17
CA GLY A 248 8.01 14.01 -1.12
C GLY A 248 9.42 13.45 -1.16
N GLY A 249 10.28 13.99 -0.31
CA GLY A 249 11.65 13.50 -0.13
C GLY A 249 11.80 12.78 1.20
N VAL A 250 12.47 11.63 1.19
CA VAL A 250 12.86 10.90 2.40
C VAL A 250 14.35 10.59 2.38
N ILE A 251 14.95 10.53 3.57
CA ILE A 251 16.35 10.10 3.72
C ILE A 251 16.33 8.62 4.08
N VAL A 252 16.94 7.81 3.25
CA VAL A 252 16.99 6.34 3.39
C VAL A 252 18.35 5.89 3.90
#